data_377cf77175d6521a2881528d777346a8
#
_entry.id   377cf77175d6521a2881528d777346a8
#
_cell.length_a   1.000
_cell.length_b   1.000
_cell.length_c   1.000
_cell.angle_alpha   90.00
_cell.angle_beta   90.00
_cell.angle_gamma   90.00
#
_symmetry.space_group_name_H-M   'P 1'
#
loop_
_entity.id
_entity.type
_entity.pdbx_description
1 polymer ?
#
loop_
_entity_poly.entity_id
_entity_poly.type
_entity_poly.pdbx_seq_one_letter_code
_entity_poly.pdbx_strand_id
1 'polypeptide(L)'
;MSVPIDALTALVGPVEIAEDVPAQVRDRFAESVPGARVLVTTDPECEAARSRLENGARLIAGERVKGDGLVAASALMDRMWSFGGWEVAQTHESLSNYLLEETYEVLDAILAGDREALNEELGDLLLQVLFHARIAECESTAPPVDIDTIAGALVAKLCHRSPHLAGEPSESVDIAAQERAWDQRKAEEKSRASELDGIAQSQPARLLAEQYVKRAVRGGFPEDLVPVELRDAVARSRDADEALRFEAQRFAEHFRDAESMFRSSARNSVNVQGEESSARSTARWAHAWRIRRLR
;
A
#
# COMPACT_ATOMS: atom_id res chain seq x y z
N MET A 1 15.49 13.18 -10.00
CA MET A 1 15.22 14.66 -10.04
C MET A 1 16.08 15.28 -11.12
N SER A 2 15.49 15.95 -12.11
CA SER A 2 16.18 16.65 -13.19
C SER A 2 16.07 18.15 -12.98
N VAL A 3 17.17 18.88 -13.14
CA VAL A 3 17.15 20.34 -13.15
C VAL A 3 16.85 20.80 -14.58
N PRO A 4 15.77 21.59 -14.80
CA PRO A 4 15.46 22.10 -16.13
C PRO A 4 16.61 22.94 -16.70
N ILE A 5 16.84 22.85 -17.99
CA ILE A 5 17.88 23.65 -18.66
C ILE A 5 17.66 25.15 -18.39
N ASP A 6 16.42 25.62 -18.38
CA ASP A 6 16.06 27.00 -18.09
C ASP A 6 16.42 27.45 -16.66
N ALA A 7 16.55 26.49 -15.71
CA ALA A 7 16.96 26.79 -14.35
C ALA A 7 18.49 27.05 -14.26
N LEU A 8 19.29 26.55 -15.20
CA LEU A 8 20.75 26.72 -15.15
C LEU A 8 21.14 28.19 -15.19
N THR A 9 20.41 29.03 -15.89
CA THR A 9 20.65 30.50 -15.92
C THR A 9 20.21 31.18 -14.62
N ALA A 10 19.22 30.66 -13.92
CA ALA A 10 18.75 31.19 -12.65
C ALA A 10 19.65 30.77 -11.48
N LEU A 11 20.38 29.63 -11.61
CA LEU A 11 21.30 29.13 -10.59
C LEU A 11 22.67 29.81 -10.59
N VAL A 12 22.84 30.90 -11.37
CA VAL A 12 24.04 31.71 -11.34
C VAL A 12 23.98 32.68 -10.16
N GLY A 13 24.72 32.41 -9.09
CA GLY A 13 24.77 33.22 -7.88
C GLY A 13 24.35 32.44 -6.62
N PRO A 14 24.17 33.12 -5.49
CA PRO A 14 23.77 32.47 -4.26
C PRO A 14 22.35 31.88 -4.38
N VAL A 15 22.19 30.69 -3.86
CA VAL A 15 20.90 29.98 -3.78
C VAL A 15 20.57 29.67 -2.34
N GLU A 16 19.30 29.66 -2.01
CA GLU A 16 18.78 29.08 -0.78
C GLU A 16 18.30 27.67 -1.12
N ILE A 17 18.68 26.69 -0.30
CA ILE A 17 18.34 25.29 -0.50
C ILE A 17 17.43 24.86 0.66
N ALA A 18 16.22 24.49 0.33
CA ALA A 18 15.25 24.03 1.31
C ALA A 18 15.66 22.68 1.94
N GLU A 19 15.16 22.40 3.11
CA GLU A 19 15.49 21.18 3.86
C GLU A 19 15.01 19.90 3.19
N ASP A 20 13.97 19.99 2.37
CA ASP A 20 13.39 18.90 1.59
C ASP A 20 14.30 18.41 0.46
N VAL A 21 15.32 19.20 0.08
CA VAL A 21 16.28 18.80 -0.95
C VAL A 21 17.24 17.73 -0.39
N PRO A 22 17.35 16.54 -1.03
CA PRO A 22 18.22 15.47 -0.57
C PRO A 22 19.67 15.91 -0.38
N ALA A 23 20.33 15.41 0.66
CA ALA A 23 21.71 15.78 1.01
C ALA A 23 22.70 15.63 -0.18
N GLN A 24 22.59 14.55 -0.93
CA GLN A 24 23.42 14.28 -2.12
C GLN A 24 23.29 15.37 -3.21
N VAL A 25 22.15 16.05 -3.25
CA VAL A 25 21.93 17.19 -4.16
C VAL A 25 22.43 18.47 -3.51
N ARG A 26 22.16 18.67 -2.22
CA ARG A 26 22.65 19.85 -1.45
C ARG A 26 24.18 19.94 -1.49
N ASP A 27 24.88 18.85 -1.34
CA ASP A 27 26.34 18.77 -1.35
C ASP A 27 26.99 19.18 -2.69
N ARG A 28 26.20 19.28 -3.76
CA ARG A 28 26.65 19.79 -5.08
C ARG A 28 26.58 21.30 -5.22
N PHE A 29 25.92 21.98 -4.29
CA PHE A 29 25.90 23.42 -4.22
C PHE A 29 27.01 23.90 -3.27
N ALA A 30 27.61 25.06 -3.56
CA ALA A 30 28.74 25.55 -2.76
C ALA A 30 28.32 25.88 -1.32
N GLU A 31 27.19 26.55 -1.12
CA GLU A 31 26.62 26.91 0.18
C GLU A 31 25.16 27.34 0.00
N SER A 32 24.31 27.00 0.98
CA SER A 32 22.95 27.53 1.03
C SER A 32 22.94 28.88 1.73
N VAL A 33 22.44 29.89 1.04
CA VAL A 33 22.37 31.28 1.57
C VAL A 33 20.91 31.60 1.88
N PRO A 34 20.52 31.67 3.14
CA PRO A 34 19.16 32.06 3.53
C PRO A 34 18.74 33.39 2.93
N GLY A 35 17.53 33.49 2.38
CA GLY A 35 17.03 34.71 1.74
C GLY A 35 17.60 34.98 0.37
N ALA A 36 18.39 34.08 -0.23
CA ALA A 36 18.87 34.23 -1.60
C ALA A 36 17.69 34.38 -2.59
N ARG A 37 17.95 35.05 -3.72
CA ARG A 37 16.94 35.31 -4.75
C ARG A 37 16.31 34.02 -5.32
N VAL A 38 17.08 32.96 -5.37
CA VAL A 38 16.64 31.66 -5.89
C VAL A 38 16.47 30.67 -4.73
N LEU A 39 15.31 30.06 -4.61
CA LEU A 39 15.04 28.93 -3.74
C LEU A 39 15.06 27.64 -4.56
N VAL A 40 15.81 26.66 -4.10
CA VAL A 40 15.79 25.28 -4.63
C VAL A 40 15.02 24.43 -3.64
N THR A 41 13.96 23.80 -4.08
CA THR A 41 13.11 22.91 -3.29
C THR A 41 12.64 21.74 -4.16
N THR A 42 12.31 20.63 -3.55
CA THR A 42 11.63 19.49 -4.20
C THR A 42 10.11 19.56 -4.04
N ASP A 43 9.65 20.39 -3.09
CA ASP A 43 8.24 20.62 -2.80
C ASP A 43 7.84 22.07 -3.10
N PRO A 44 7.16 22.34 -4.23
CA PRO A 44 6.70 23.67 -4.59
C PRO A 44 5.60 24.19 -3.64
N GLU A 45 4.98 23.33 -2.85
CA GLU A 45 3.93 23.67 -1.89
C GLU A 45 4.47 23.95 -0.48
N CYS A 46 5.78 23.81 -0.26
CA CYS A 46 6.38 24.18 1.03
C CYS A 46 6.17 25.68 1.34
N GLU A 47 6.12 26.03 2.61
CA GLU A 47 5.83 27.42 3.08
C GLU A 47 6.74 28.47 2.41
N ALA A 48 8.04 28.18 2.33
CA ALA A 48 9.02 29.07 1.72
C ALA A 48 8.78 29.29 0.21
N ALA A 49 8.41 28.22 -0.52
CA ALA A 49 8.09 28.32 -1.95
C ALA A 49 6.78 29.05 -2.18
N ARG A 50 5.71 28.74 -1.43
CA ARG A 50 4.41 29.43 -1.51
C ARG A 50 4.56 30.94 -1.25
N SER A 51 5.24 31.31 -0.17
CA SER A 51 5.48 32.71 0.16
C SER A 51 6.18 33.46 -0.98
N ARG A 52 7.14 32.85 -1.65
CA ARG A 52 7.84 33.46 -2.78
C ARG A 52 6.95 33.59 -4.02
N LEU A 53 6.15 32.56 -4.30
CA LEU A 53 5.21 32.58 -5.43
C LEU A 53 4.14 33.67 -5.25
N GLU A 54 3.59 33.81 -4.05
CA GLU A 54 2.65 34.89 -3.69
C GLU A 54 3.27 36.29 -3.86
N ASN A 55 4.58 36.40 -3.64
CA ASN A 55 5.35 37.65 -3.86
C ASN A 55 5.87 37.79 -5.29
N GLY A 56 5.34 37.05 -6.25
CA GLY A 56 5.61 37.21 -7.67
C GLY A 56 6.88 36.48 -8.17
N ALA A 57 7.42 35.53 -7.41
CA ALA A 57 8.51 34.72 -7.88
C ALA A 57 8.05 33.79 -9.02
N ARG A 58 8.94 33.53 -9.98
CA ARG A 58 8.70 32.60 -11.07
C ARG A 58 9.07 31.17 -10.65
N LEU A 59 8.13 30.23 -10.78
CA LEU A 59 8.42 28.80 -10.66
C LEU A 59 9.10 28.29 -11.93
N ILE A 60 10.26 27.66 -11.78
CA ILE A 60 10.94 26.90 -12.83
C ILE A 60 10.96 25.44 -12.37
N ALA A 61 9.94 24.70 -12.78
CA ALA A 61 9.82 23.27 -12.43
C ALA A 61 10.44 22.39 -13.53
N GLY A 62 11.12 21.34 -13.13
CA GLY A 62 11.47 20.25 -14.02
C GLY A 62 10.23 19.49 -14.49
N GLU A 63 10.30 18.87 -15.65
CA GLU A 63 9.28 17.91 -16.03
C GLU A 63 9.23 16.81 -14.96
N ARG A 64 8.01 16.46 -14.50
CA ARG A 64 7.82 15.32 -13.61
C ARG A 64 8.22 14.05 -14.35
N VAL A 65 9.28 13.41 -13.90
CA VAL A 65 9.66 12.10 -14.42
C VAL A 65 8.76 11.07 -13.74
N LYS A 66 8.17 10.19 -14.56
CA LYS A 66 7.37 9.09 -14.04
C LYS A 66 8.23 8.23 -13.11
N GLY A 67 7.81 8.07 -11.87
CA GLY A 67 8.55 7.35 -10.84
C GLY A 67 9.23 8.23 -9.80
N ASP A 68 9.36 9.54 -10.00
CA ASP A 68 9.93 10.47 -8.99
C ASP A 68 9.21 10.35 -7.63
N GLY A 69 7.88 10.11 -7.64
CA GLY A 69 7.11 9.88 -6.42
C GLY A 69 7.55 8.62 -5.65
N LEU A 70 7.92 7.56 -6.35
CA LEU A 70 8.42 6.32 -5.71
C LEU A 70 9.78 6.56 -5.04
N VAL A 71 10.66 7.31 -5.70
CA VAL A 71 11.96 7.69 -5.13
C VAL A 71 11.77 8.57 -3.89
N ALA A 72 10.84 9.52 -3.95
CA ALA A 72 10.51 10.38 -2.81
C ALA A 72 9.92 9.59 -1.63
N ALA A 73 9.02 8.64 -1.91
CA ALA A 73 8.44 7.78 -0.88
C ALA A 73 9.49 6.90 -0.20
N SER A 74 10.43 6.32 -0.97
CA SER A 74 11.56 5.56 -0.41
C SER A 74 12.44 6.42 0.49
N ALA A 75 12.82 7.62 0.03
CA ALA A 75 13.63 8.55 0.83
C ALA A 75 12.91 9.01 2.10
N LEU A 76 11.58 9.17 2.05
CA LEU A 76 10.78 9.50 3.23
C LEU A 76 10.75 8.35 4.23
N MET A 77 10.65 7.10 3.77
CA MET A 77 10.75 5.92 4.63
C MET A 77 12.10 5.86 5.36
N ASP A 78 13.21 6.11 4.67
CA ASP A 78 14.53 6.17 5.29
C ASP A 78 14.60 7.25 6.38
N ARG A 79 14.00 8.41 6.10
CA ARG A 79 13.92 9.49 7.07
C ARG A 79 13.07 9.11 8.29
N MET A 80 11.88 8.54 8.09
CA MET A 80 11.05 8.05 9.18
C MET A 80 11.81 7.03 10.05
N TRP A 81 12.48 6.08 9.42
CA TRP A 81 13.29 5.08 10.11
C TRP A 81 14.40 5.71 10.97
N SER A 82 15.04 6.77 10.47
CA SER A 82 16.11 7.48 11.18
C SER A 82 15.66 8.18 12.47
N PHE A 83 14.37 8.53 12.58
CA PHE A 83 13.81 9.09 13.82
C PHE A 83 13.62 8.03 14.91
N GLY A 84 13.56 6.75 14.55
CA GLY A 84 13.33 5.69 15.52
C GLY A 84 11.86 5.61 15.97
N GLY A 85 11.64 5.02 17.13
CA GLY A 85 10.30 4.94 17.70
C GLY A 85 9.52 3.71 17.24
N TRP A 86 8.25 3.89 16.89
CA TRP A 86 7.35 2.81 16.54
C TRP A 86 7.81 2.07 15.26
N GLU A 87 8.32 2.82 14.29
CA GLU A 87 8.72 2.30 12.97
C GLU A 87 9.84 1.25 13.08
N VAL A 88 10.89 1.55 13.85
CA VAL A 88 12.03 0.64 14.01
C VAL A 88 11.74 -0.55 14.92
N ALA A 89 10.63 -0.51 15.67
CA ALA A 89 10.17 -1.61 16.49
C ALA A 89 9.33 -2.64 15.70
N GLN A 90 8.98 -2.35 14.45
CA GLN A 90 8.18 -3.25 13.65
C GLN A 90 8.99 -4.44 13.14
N THR A 91 8.29 -5.55 12.95
CA THR A 91 8.79 -6.78 12.32
C THR A 91 7.88 -7.18 11.17
N HIS A 92 8.35 -8.08 10.31
CA HIS A 92 7.50 -8.66 9.26
C HIS A 92 6.19 -9.24 9.81
N GLU A 93 6.23 -9.86 11.00
CA GLU A 93 5.05 -10.44 11.64
C GLU A 93 4.11 -9.37 12.20
N SER A 94 4.64 -8.33 12.86
CA SER A 94 3.78 -7.26 13.42
C SER A 94 3.01 -6.50 12.35
N LEU A 95 3.57 -6.37 11.14
CA LEU A 95 2.96 -5.67 10.01
C LEU A 95 2.08 -6.57 9.13
N SER A 96 2.07 -7.88 9.34
CA SER A 96 1.33 -8.82 8.50
C SER A 96 -0.18 -8.55 8.47
N ASN A 97 -0.77 -8.11 9.59
CA ASN A 97 -2.19 -7.77 9.66
C ASN A 97 -2.51 -6.51 8.87
N TYR A 98 -1.67 -5.48 8.96
CA TYR A 98 -1.83 -4.26 8.16
C TYR A 98 -1.73 -4.56 6.66
N LEU A 99 -0.75 -5.37 6.23
CA LEU A 99 -0.64 -5.78 4.83
C LEU A 99 -1.91 -6.45 4.30
N LEU A 100 -2.61 -7.25 5.13
CA LEU A 100 -3.89 -7.86 4.76
C LEU A 100 -5.01 -6.82 4.74
N GLU A 101 -5.06 -5.91 5.71
CA GLU A 101 -6.04 -4.82 5.81
C GLU A 101 -5.97 -3.94 4.55
N GLU A 102 -4.81 -3.37 4.23
CA GLU A 102 -4.61 -2.56 3.02
C GLU A 102 -4.98 -3.32 1.73
N THR A 103 -4.69 -4.63 1.69
CA THR A 103 -5.09 -5.46 0.54
C THR A 103 -6.62 -5.52 0.39
N TYR A 104 -7.37 -5.63 1.49
CA TYR A 104 -8.83 -5.66 1.45
C TYR A 104 -9.43 -4.29 1.16
N GLU A 105 -8.82 -3.21 1.65
CA GLU A 105 -9.26 -1.83 1.37
C GLU A 105 -9.08 -1.48 -0.11
N VAL A 106 -7.97 -1.89 -0.74
CA VAL A 106 -7.81 -1.83 -2.20
C VAL A 106 -8.93 -2.59 -2.92
N LEU A 107 -9.30 -3.79 -2.45
CA LEU A 107 -10.38 -4.57 -3.07
C LEU A 107 -11.73 -3.87 -2.91
N ASP A 108 -12.01 -3.29 -1.76
CA ASP A 108 -13.25 -2.56 -1.49
C ASP A 108 -13.34 -1.28 -2.36
N ALA A 109 -12.26 -0.53 -2.50
CA ALA A 109 -12.18 0.62 -3.39
C ALA A 109 -12.41 0.24 -4.88
N ILE A 110 -11.86 -0.88 -5.34
CA ILE A 110 -12.11 -1.44 -6.68
C ILE A 110 -13.59 -1.80 -6.85
N LEU A 111 -14.19 -2.47 -5.88
CA LEU A 111 -15.60 -2.88 -5.93
C LEU A 111 -16.55 -1.68 -5.91
N ALA A 112 -16.22 -0.63 -5.17
CA ALA A 112 -16.97 0.61 -5.13
C ALA A 112 -16.80 1.46 -6.40
N GLY A 113 -15.76 1.23 -7.20
CA GLY A 113 -15.38 2.07 -8.33
C GLY A 113 -14.88 3.46 -7.88
N ASP A 114 -14.45 3.59 -6.64
CA ASP A 114 -13.94 4.83 -6.04
C ASP A 114 -12.46 5.00 -6.38
N ARG A 115 -12.19 5.97 -7.27
CA ARG A 115 -10.81 6.24 -7.72
C ARG A 115 -9.97 6.97 -6.69
N GLU A 116 -10.58 7.77 -5.84
CA GLU A 116 -9.88 8.51 -4.80
C GLU A 116 -9.44 7.56 -3.70
N ALA A 117 -10.36 6.75 -3.17
CA ALA A 117 -10.04 5.66 -2.26
C ALA A 117 -9.00 4.70 -2.84
N LEU A 118 -9.16 4.27 -4.10
CA LEU A 118 -8.17 3.39 -4.74
C LEU A 118 -6.76 3.99 -4.79
N ASN A 119 -6.64 5.30 -4.99
CA ASN A 119 -5.33 5.97 -4.98
C ASN A 119 -4.73 6.00 -3.56
N GLU A 120 -5.55 6.21 -2.53
CA GLU A 120 -5.15 6.20 -1.13
C GLU A 120 -4.68 4.80 -0.73
N GLU A 121 -5.52 3.78 -0.92
CA GLU A 121 -5.23 2.41 -0.50
C GLU A 121 -4.05 1.76 -1.24
N LEU A 122 -3.85 2.11 -2.52
CA LEU A 122 -2.62 1.70 -3.23
C LEU A 122 -1.37 2.39 -2.66
N GLY A 123 -1.50 3.60 -2.12
CA GLY A 123 -0.44 4.29 -1.37
C GLY A 123 -0.07 3.54 -0.09
N ASP A 124 -1.08 3.11 0.67
CA ASP A 124 -0.88 2.38 1.93
C ASP A 124 -0.34 0.96 1.69
N LEU A 125 -0.79 0.29 0.64
CA LEU A 125 -0.17 -0.97 0.21
C LEU A 125 1.31 -0.78 -0.22
N LEU A 126 1.65 0.33 -0.88
CA LEU A 126 3.04 0.68 -1.19
C LEU A 126 3.84 0.97 0.09
N LEU A 127 3.25 1.64 1.08
CA LEU A 127 3.86 1.86 2.39
C LEU A 127 4.24 0.53 3.05
N GLN A 128 3.37 -0.49 3.01
CA GLN A 128 3.70 -1.83 3.51
C GLN A 128 4.92 -2.43 2.78
N VAL A 129 5.00 -2.28 1.46
CA VAL A 129 6.17 -2.75 0.69
C VAL A 129 7.45 -2.04 1.15
N LEU A 130 7.42 -0.73 1.36
CA LEU A 130 8.57 0.06 1.82
C LEU A 130 8.98 -0.32 3.25
N PHE A 131 8.03 -0.54 4.17
CA PHE A 131 8.31 -1.04 5.52
C PHE A 131 9.01 -2.39 5.49
N HIS A 132 8.45 -3.35 4.76
CA HIS A 132 9.03 -4.68 4.65
C HIS A 132 10.42 -4.67 4.01
N ALA A 133 10.64 -3.81 3.01
CA ALA A 133 11.96 -3.62 2.42
C ALA A 133 12.95 -3.06 3.43
N ARG A 134 12.54 -2.07 4.24
CA ARG A 134 13.41 -1.45 5.25
C ARG A 134 13.73 -2.38 6.41
N ILE A 135 12.78 -3.20 6.86
CA ILE A 135 13.02 -4.25 7.87
C ILE A 135 14.06 -5.24 7.33
N ALA A 136 13.85 -5.76 6.11
CA ALA A 136 14.76 -6.74 5.49
C ALA A 136 16.18 -6.19 5.27
N GLU A 137 16.32 -4.91 4.98
CA GLU A 137 17.63 -4.23 4.85
C GLU A 137 18.38 -4.20 6.20
N CYS A 138 17.66 -4.12 7.32
CA CYS A 138 18.23 -4.12 8.66
C CYS A 138 18.56 -5.53 9.17
N GLU A 139 18.08 -6.59 8.52
CA GLU A 139 18.43 -7.96 8.88
C GLU A 139 19.85 -8.28 8.47
N SER A 140 20.62 -8.92 9.39
CA SER A 140 22.04 -9.26 9.18
C SER A 140 22.24 -10.44 8.22
N THR A 141 21.29 -10.74 7.35
CA THR A 141 21.34 -11.85 6.39
C THR A 141 21.95 -11.38 5.06
N ALA A 142 22.94 -12.07 4.55
CA ALA A 142 23.53 -11.79 3.25
C ALA A 142 22.92 -12.73 2.17
N PRO A 143 22.59 -12.21 0.97
CA PRO A 143 22.73 -10.82 0.50
C PRO A 143 21.65 -9.90 1.09
N PRO A 144 21.94 -8.60 1.25
CA PRO A 144 20.98 -7.64 1.76
C PRO A 144 19.78 -7.55 0.80
N VAL A 145 18.59 -7.41 1.38
CA VAL A 145 17.33 -7.19 0.65
C VAL A 145 16.88 -5.77 0.95
N ASP A 146 16.84 -4.92 -0.04
CA ASP A 146 16.40 -3.53 0.04
C ASP A 146 15.37 -3.24 -1.07
N ILE A 147 14.84 -2.02 -1.12
CA ILE A 147 13.84 -1.64 -2.11
C ILE A 147 14.38 -1.74 -3.55
N ASP A 148 15.64 -1.47 -3.78
CA ASP A 148 16.26 -1.52 -5.12
C ASP A 148 16.44 -2.98 -5.58
N THR A 149 16.85 -3.88 -4.71
CA THR A 149 16.95 -5.32 -5.00
C THR A 149 15.57 -5.93 -5.26
N ILE A 150 14.54 -5.53 -4.50
CA ILE A 150 13.15 -5.95 -4.71
C ILE A 150 12.65 -5.45 -6.08
N ALA A 151 12.86 -4.18 -6.40
CA ALA A 151 12.48 -3.60 -7.69
C ALA A 151 13.25 -4.26 -8.85
N GLY A 152 14.56 -4.49 -8.68
CA GLY A 152 15.40 -5.18 -9.65
C GLY A 152 14.93 -6.60 -9.94
N ALA A 153 14.56 -7.36 -8.91
CA ALA A 153 14.00 -8.70 -9.06
C ALA A 153 12.65 -8.68 -9.82
N LEU A 154 11.80 -7.66 -9.56
CA LEU A 154 10.56 -7.48 -10.32
C LEU A 154 10.85 -7.19 -11.80
N VAL A 155 11.76 -6.26 -12.10
CA VAL A 155 12.16 -5.91 -13.47
C VAL A 155 12.70 -7.13 -14.19
N ALA A 156 13.64 -7.88 -13.59
CA ALA A 156 14.19 -9.09 -14.19
C ALA A 156 13.11 -10.12 -14.51
N LYS A 157 12.17 -10.34 -13.58
CA LYS A 157 11.02 -11.23 -13.76
C LYS A 157 10.12 -10.78 -14.90
N LEU A 158 9.79 -9.48 -14.99
CA LEU A 158 8.93 -8.95 -16.04
C LEU A 158 9.61 -9.05 -17.42
N CYS A 159 10.89 -8.72 -17.53
CA CYS A 159 11.66 -8.87 -18.76
C CYS A 159 11.72 -10.33 -19.23
N HIS A 160 11.94 -11.27 -18.30
CA HIS A 160 11.96 -12.68 -18.63
C HIS A 160 10.59 -13.19 -19.12
N ARG A 161 9.50 -12.79 -18.45
CA ARG A 161 8.15 -13.22 -18.83
C ARG A 161 7.58 -12.51 -20.07
N SER A 162 8.09 -11.34 -20.37
CA SER A 162 7.60 -10.47 -21.46
C SER A 162 8.72 -10.02 -22.38
N PRO A 163 9.43 -10.94 -23.08
CA PRO A 163 10.56 -10.58 -23.94
C PRO A 163 10.16 -9.68 -25.12
N HIS A 164 8.88 -9.61 -25.48
CA HIS A 164 8.36 -8.68 -26.48
C HIS A 164 8.53 -7.21 -26.08
N LEU A 165 8.75 -6.91 -24.79
CA LEU A 165 9.03 -5.54 -24.32
C LEU A 165 10.39 -5.00 -24.79
N ALA A 166 11.30 -5.85 -25.29
CA ALA A 166 12.55 -5.42 -25.90
C ALA A 166 12.39 -4.94 -27.37
N GLY A 167 11.19 -5.16 -27.97
CA GLY A 167 10.87 -4.73 -29.34
C GLY A 167 9.98 -3.49 -29.36
N GLU A 168 9.65 -3.03 -30.57
CA GLU A 168 8.68 -1.95 -30.76
C GLU A 168 7.25 -2.43 -30.46
N PRO A 169 6.38 -1.55 -29.92
CA PRO A 169 4.98 -1.88 -29.70
C PRO A 169 4.28 -2.33 -30.99
N SER A 170 3.61 -3.48 -30.95
CA SER A 170 2.83 -3.99 -32.07
C SER A 170 1.41 -3.42 -32.04
N GLU A 171 0.87 -3.07 -33.21
CA GLU A 171 -0.52 -2.58 -33.35
C GLU A 171 -1.58 -3.65 -33.08
N SER A 172 -1.21 -4.93 -33.15
CA SER A 172 -2.10 -6.05 -32.83
C SER A 172 -1.41 -7.06 -31.93
N VAL A 173 -2.05 -7.37 -30.79
CA VAL A 173 -1.56 -8.35 -29.82
C VAL A 173 -2.58 -9.49 -29.71
N ASP A 174 -2.14 -10.73 -29.96
CA ASP A 174 -2.92 -11.92 -29.59
C ASP A 174 -2.82 -12.14 -28.08
N ILE A 175 -3.84 -11.67 -27.35
CA ILE A 175 -3.91 -11.74 -25.88
C ILE A 175 -3.78 -13.19 -25.41
N ALA A 176 -4.48 -14.13 -26.05
CA ALA A 176 -4.47 -15.54 -25.65
C ALA A 176 -3.09 -16.19 -25.87
N ALA A 177 -2.39 -15.82 -26.95
CA ALA A 177 -1.01 -16.27 -27.17
C ALA A 177 -0.05 -15.67 -26.13
N GLN A 178 -0.24 -14.40 -25.77
CA GLN A 178 0.55 -13.71 -24.76
C GLN A 178 0.37 -14.35 -23.36
N GLU A 179 -0.86 -14.65 -22.97
CA GLU A 179 -1.17 -15.35 -21.71
C GLU A 179 -0.55 -16.74 -21.65
N ARG A 180 -0.67 -17.54 -22.73
CA ARG A 180 -0.04 -18.87 -22.80
C ARG A 180 1.48 -18.79 -22.66
N ALA A 181 2.12 -17.86 -23.37
CA ALA A 181 3.55 -17.67 -23.31
C ALA A 181 4.04 -17.20 -21.92
N TRP A 182 3.27 -16.32 -21.26
CA TRP A 182 3.51 -15.90 -19.90
C TRP A 182 3.45 -17.07 -18.91
N ASP A 183 2.39 -17.87 -19.02
CA ASP A 183 2.20 -19.02 -18.15
C ASP A 183 3.27 -20.10 -18.34
N GLN A 184 3.69 -20.33 -19.59
CA GLN A 184 4.78 -21.25 -19.89
C GLN A 184 6.09 -20.80 -19.24
N ARG A 185 6.50 -19.53 -19.41
CA ARG A 185 7.72 -19.00 -18.80
C ARG A 185 7.67 -19.00 -17.27
N LYS A 186 6.49 -18.70 -16.72
CA LYS A 186 6.27 -18.80 -15.26
C LYS A 186 6.41 -20.24 -14.75
N ALA A 187 6.07 -21.25 -15.54
CA ALA A 187 6.27 -22.63 -15.20
C ALA A 187 7.76 -23.01 -15.26
N GLU A 188 8.47 -22.56 -16.31
CA GLU A 188 9.90 -22.81 -16.53
C GLU A 188 10.76 -22.22 -15.39
N GLU A 189 10.45 -20.97 -14.95
CA GLU A 189 11.15 -20.30 -13.83
C GLU A 189 11.15 -21.13 -12.54
N LYS A 190 10.10 -21.87 -12.30
CA LYS A 190 9.83 -22.46 -11.00
C LYS A 190 10.04 -23.96 -11.00
N SER A 191 10.82 -24.58 -11.86
CA SER A 191 11.28 -25.98 -11.79
C SER A 191 10.51 -26.82 -10.74
N ARG A 192 9.16 -26.85 -10.85
CA ARG A 192 8.28 -27.42 -9.83
C ARG A 192 8.21 -28.94 -9.97
N ALA A 193 8.33 -29.66 -8.85
CA ALA A 193 8.07 -31.09 -8.82
C ALA A 193 6.57 -31.40 -8.89
N SER A 194 5.72 -30.47 -8.47
CA SER A 194 4.25 -30.57 -8.50
C SER A 194 3.62 -29.27 -8.94
N GLU A 195 2.47 -29.34 -9.63
CA GLU A 195 1.64 -28.18 -9.94
C GLU A 195 1.19 -27.42 -8.67
N LEU A 196 1.16 -28.09 -7.54
CA LEU A 196 0.75 -27.51 -6.27
C LEU A 196 1.87 -26.78 -5.52
N ASP A 197 3.11 -26.88 -5.99
CA ASP A 197 4.24 -26.23 -5.35
C ASP A 197 4.14 -24.70 -5.40
N GLY A 198 4.55 -24.05 -4.30
CA GLY A 198 4.57 -22.58 -4.19
C GLY A 198 3.19 -21.93 -4.11
N ILE A 199 2.17 -22.68 -3.67
CA ILE A 199 0.90 -22.11 -3.22
C ILE A 199 1.10 -21.59 -1.79
N ALA A 200 0.74 -20.33 -1.55
CA ALA A 200 0.82 -19.74 -0.22
C ALA A 200 -0.11 -20.48 0.75
N GLN A 201 0.46 -20.98 1.85
CA GLN A 201 -0.27 -21.80 2.82
C GLN A 201 -1.06 -20.96 3.83
N SER A 202 -0.68 -19.68 4.01
CA SER A 202 -1.28 -18.77 4.98
C SER A 202 -2.61 -18.16 4.52
N GLN A 203 -3.01 -18.37 3.25
CA GLN A 203 -4.29 -17.85 2.77
C GLN A 203 -5.49 -18.54 3.44
N PRO A 204 -6.67 -17.88 3.47
CA PRO A 204 -7.89 -18.49 4.02
C PRO A 204 -8.16 -19.87 3.45
N ALA A 205 -8.58 -20.83 4.29
CA ALA A 205 -8.70 -22.24 3.94
C ALA A 205 -9.54 -22.50 2.68
N ARG A 206 -10.62 -21.71 2.48
CA ARG A 206 -11.46 -21.78 1.27
C ARG A 206 -10.67 -21.41 0.02
N LEU A 207 -9.95 -20.27 0.05
CA LEU A 207 -9.14 -19.83 -1.10
C LEU A 207 -8.00 -20.81 -1.38
N LEU A 208 -7.39 -21.37 -0.34
CA LEU A 208 -6.35 -22.39 -0.46
C LEU A 208 -6.90 -23.65 -1.18
N ALA A 209 -8.06 -24.14 -0.76
CA ALA A 209 -8.70 -25.31 -1.38
C ALA A 209 -9.10 -25.05 -2.84
N GLU A 210 -9.73 -23.90 -3.13
CA GLU A 210 -10.07 -23.48 -4.49
C GLU A 210 -8.80 -23.39 -5.37
N GLN A 211 -7.70 -22.88 -4.83
CA GLN A 211 -6.45 -22.75 -5.56
C GLN A 211 -5.77 -24.10 -5.82
N TYR A 212 -5.84 -25.04 -4.88
CA TYR A 212 -5.38 -26.40 -5.09
C TYR A 212 -6.14 -27.07 -6.23
N VAL A 213 -7.47 -27.04 -6.20
CA VAL A 213 -8.32 -27.61 -7.25
C VAL A 213 -8.01 -26.97 -8.60
N LYS A 214 -8.03 -25.64 -8.67
CA LYS A 214 -7.74 -24.88 -9.91
C LYS A 214 -6.39 -25.28 -10.51
N ARG A 215 -5.35 -25.41 -9.69
CA ARG A 215 -4.02 -25.77 -10.17
C ARG A 215 -3.91 -27.23 -10.60
N ALA A 216 -4.52 -28.16 -9.85
CA ALA A 216 -4.54 -29.56 -10.22
C ALA A 216 -5.24 -29.77 -11.58
N VAL A 217 -6.43 -29.18 -11.78
CA VAL A 217 -7.19 -29.28 -13.03
C VAL A 217 -6.41 -28.63 -14.19
N ARG A 218 -5.77 -27.49 -13.96
CA ARG A 218 -4.91 -26.85 -14.98
C ARG A 218 -3.70 -27.72 -15.34
N GLY A 219 -3.16 -28.51 -14.40
CA GLY A 219 -2.09 -29.49 -14.63
C GLY A 219 -2.57 -30.80 -15.30
N GLY A 220 -3.84 -30.86 -15.70
CA GLY A 220 -4.42 -32.02 -16.38
C GLY A 220 -5.09 -33.04 -15.45
N PHE A 221 -5.23 -32.73 -14.14
CA PHE A 221 -5.97 -33.59 -13.22
C PHE A 221 -7.48 -33.54 -13.59
N PRO A 222 -8.13 -34.70 -13.80
CA PRO A 222 -9.55 -34.73 -14.13
C PRO A 222 -10.41 -34.13 -13.02
N GLU A 223 -11.31 -33.22 -13.36
CA GLU A 223 -12.14 -32.48 -12.41
C GLU A 223 -13.10 -33.41 -11.62
N ASP A 224 -13.55 -34.50 -12.28
CA ASP A 224 -14.42 -35.51 -11.68
C ASP A 224 -13.72 -36.34 -10.60
N LEU A 225 -12.39 -36.39 -10.60
CA LEU A 225 -11.58 -37.04 -9.55
C LEU A 225 -11.32 -36.16 -8.33
N VAL A 226 -11.70 -34.88 -8.36
CA VAL A 226 -11.63 -34.04 -7.17
C VAL A 226 -12.59 -34.62 -6.11
N PRO A 227 -12.10 -34.92 -4.87
CA PRO A 227 -12.93 -35.53 -3.83
C PRO A 227 -14.21 -34.70 -3.58
N VAL A 228 -15.35 -35.41 -3.53
CA VAL A 228 -16.66 -34.77 -3.29
C VAL A 228 -16.66 -34.04 -1.93
N GLU A 229 -15.98 -34.63 -0.93
CA GLU A 229 -15.86 -34.07 0.42
C GLU A 229 -15.18 -32.69 0.40
N LEU A 230 -14.17 -32.50 -0.48
CA LEU A 230 -13.49 -31.23 -0.63
C LEU A 230 -14.40 -30.22 -1.32
N ARG A 231 -15.08 -30.59 -2.39
CA ARG A 231 -16.04 -29.72 -3.10
C ARG A 231 -17.18 -29.26 -2.16
N ASP A 232 -17.76 -30.21 -1.42
CA ASP A 232 -18.82 -29.92 -0.45
C ASP A 232 -18.32 -29.06 0.70
N ALA A 233 -17.09 -29.27 1.19
CA ALA A 233 -16.49 -28.42 2.21
C ALA A 233 -16.30 -26.98 1.72
N VAL A 234 -15.83 -26.79 0.48
CA VAL A 234 -15.69 -25.46 -0.13
C VAL A 234 -17.06 -24.78 -0.27
N ALA A 235 -18.08 -25.51 -0.73
CA ALA A 235 -19.44 -24.97 -0.85
C ALA A 235 -19.99 -24.53 0.50
N ARG A 236 -19.94 -25.39 1.52
CA ARG A 236 -20.39 -25.04 2.89
C ARG A 236 -19.59 -23.88 3.51
N SER A 237 -18.30 -23.79 3.23
CA SER A 237 -17.47 -22.68 3.71
C SER A 237 -17.92 -21.35 3.09
N ARG A 238 -18.31 -21.35 1.82
CA ARG A 238 -18.86 -20.15 1.15
C ARG A 238 -20.13 -19.65 1.81
N ASP A 239 -21.07 -20.56 2.06
CA ASP A 239 -22.32 -20.23 2.73
C ASP A 239 -22.10 -19.72 4.16
N ALA A 240 -21.13 -20.32 4.88
CA ALA A 240 -20.74 -19.89 6.22
C ALA A 240 -20.07 -18.52 6.21
N ASP A 241 -19.19 -18.24 5.26
CA ASP A 241 -18.54 -16.92 5.09
C ASP A 241 -19.59 -15.83 4.82
N GLU A 242 -20.59 -16.12 3.96
CA GLU A 242 -21.67 -15.17 3.67
C GLU A 242 -22.54 -14.91 4.92
N ALA A 243 -22.90 -15.95 5.65
CA ALA A 243 -23.68 -15.82 6.88
C ALA A 243 -22.90 -15.03 7.96
N LEU A 244 -21.61 -15.29 8.12
CA LEU A 244 -20.75 -14.57 9.06
C LEU A 244 -20.61 -13.09 8.64
N ARG A 245 -20.42 -12.81 7.36
CA ARG A 245 -20.35 -11.45 6.82
C ARG A 245 -21.64 -10.68 7.10
N PHE A 246 -22.78 -11.30 6.87
CA PHE A 246 -24.10 -10.70 7.16
C PHE A 246 -24.23 -10.34 8.65
N GLU A 247 -23.89 -11.26 9.56
CA GLU A 247 -23.95 -11.00 11.00
C GLU A 247 -22.94 -9.91 11.45
N ALA A 248 -21.75 -9.90 10.87
CA ALA A 248 -20.75 -8.86 11.15
C ALA A 248 -21.22 -7.47 10.69
N GLN A 249 -21.81 -7.38 9.49
CA GLN A 249 -22.36 -6.12 8.97
C GLN A 249 -23.53 -5.64 9.82
N ARG A 250 -24.42 -6.55 10.20
CA ARG A 250 -25.53 -6.25 11.11
C ARG A 250 -25.05 -5.74 12.48
N PHE A 251 -24.01 -6.36 13.02
CA PHE A 251 -23.37 -5.88 14.25
C PHE A 251 -22.80 -4.46 14.06
N ALA A 252 -22.09 -4.21 12.95
CA ALA A 252 -21.49 -2.91 12.67
C ALA A 252 -22.54 -1.80 12.53
N GLU A 253 -23.68 -2.07 11.88
CA GLU A 253 -24.81 -1.13 11.79
C GLU A 253 -25.38 -0.81 13.18
N HIS A 254 -25.65 -1.84 13.97
CA HIS A 254 -26.18 -1.65 15.33
C HIS A 254 -25.17 -0.91 16.22
N PHE A 255 -23.88 -1.17 16.05
CA PHE A 255 -22.83 -0.48 16.80
C PHE A 255 -22.77 1.01 16.45
N ARG A 256 -22.80 1.38 15.15
CA ARG A 256 -22.80 2.79 14.73
C ARG A 256 -24.00 3.56 15.28
N ASP A 257 -25.16 2.94 15.28
CA ASP A 257 -26.36 3.54 15.86
C ASP A 257 -26.23 3.74 17.36
N ALA A 258 -25.76 2.73 18.09
CA ALA A 258 -25.54 2.81 19.54
C ALA A 258 -24.43 3.83 19.88
N GLU A 259 -23.36 3.91 19.06
CA GLU A 259 -22.28 4.89 19.21
C GLU A 259 -22.80 6.32 19.01
N SER A 260 -23.64 6.55 18.01
CA SER A 260 -24.28 7.85 17.78
C SER A 260 -25.11 8.29 19.00
N MET A 261 -25.91 7.38 19.59
CA MET A 261 -26.66 7.64 20.81
C MET A 261 -25.76 7.90 22.02
N PHE A 262 -24.68 7.12 22.17
CA PHE A 262 -23.70 7.29 23.21
C PHE A 262 -23.02 8.67 23.13
N ARG A 263 -22.56 9.07 21.95
CA ARG A 263 -21.94 10.39 21.70
C ARG A 263 -22.93 11.54 21.92
N SER A 264 -24.17 11.39 21.52
CA SER A 264 -25.23 12.40 21.75
C SER A 264 -25.52 12.59 23.22
N SER A 265 -25.57 11.50 24.00
CA SER A 265 -25.77 11.57 25.45
C SER A 265 -24.56 12.18 26.19
N ALA A 266 -23.35 12.04 25.65
CA ALA A 266 -22.15 12.68 26.20
C ALA A 266 -22.19 14.20 26.05
N ARG A 267 -22.62 14.72 24.89
CA ARG A 267 -22.73 16.18 24.65
C ARG A 267 -23.72 16.86 25.58
N ASN A 268 -24.77 16.16 25.97
CA ASN A 268 -25.76 16.69 26.91
C ASN A 268 -25.29 16.65 28.39
N SER A 269 -24.21 15.93 28.69
CA SER A 269 -23.66 15.76 30.03
C SER A 269 -22.45 16.66 30.34
N VAL A 270 -21.96 17.47 29.41
CA VAL A 270 -20.72 18.28 29.53
C VAL A 270 -20.85 19.48 30.47
N ASN A 271 -21.89 19.60 31.28
CA ASN A 271 -21.99 20.63 32.32
C ASN A 271 -21.52 20.21 33.71
N VAL A 272 -20.85 19.07 33.85
CA VAL A 272 -20.25 18.65 35.15
C VAL A 272 -18.79 18.30 34.96
N GLN A 273 -17.91 19.15 35.48
CA GLN A 273 -16.49 18.88 35.57
C GLN A 273 -16.24 17.58 36.33
N GLY A 274 -15.63 16.61 35.69
CA GLY A 274 -15.19 15.35 36.29
C GLY A 274 -14.91 14.27 35.25
N GLU A 275 -13.79 13.57 35.36
CA GLU A 275 -13.50 12.38 34.58
C GLU A 275 -14.63 11.37 34.75
N GLU A 276 -15.22 10.97 33.64
CA GLU A 276 -16.29 9.95 33.64
C GLU A 276 -15.69 8.60 34.08
N SER A 277 -16.16 8.06 35.19
CA SER A 277 -15.65 6.76 35.64
C SER A 277 -15.98 5.67 34.62
N SER A 278 -15.06 4.70 34.44
CA SER A 278 -15.22 3.56 33.52
C SER A 278 -16.58 2.84 33.69
N ALA A 279 -17.09 2.74 34.91
CA ALA A 279 -18.40 2.15 35.19
C ALA A 279 -19.58 2.95 34.62
N ARG A 280 -19.51 4.29 34.63
CA ARG A 280 -20.55 5.14 34.01
C ARG A 280 -20.53 5.04 32.49
N SER A 281 -19.34 5.02 31.90
CA SER A 281 -19.16 4.80 30.45
C SER A 281 -19.75 3.47 30.02
N THR A 282 -19.45 2.38 30.73
CA THR A 282 -19.99 1.04 30.44
C THR A 282 -21.53 1.01 30.57
N ALA A 283 -22.09 1.63 31.58
CA ALA A 283 -23.53 1.69 31.77
C ALA A 283 -24.24 2.47 30.65
N ARG A 284 -23.64 3.54 30.15
CA ARG A 284 -24.16 4.33 29.01
C ARG A 284 -24.11 3.53 27.70
N TRP A 285 -23.03 2.82 27.46
CA TRP A 285 -22.94 1.90 26.31
C TRP A 285 -24.01 0.81 26.39
N ALA A 286 -24.17 0.17 27.55
CA ALA A 286 -25.19 -0.86 27.74
C ALA A 286 -26.61 -0.31 27.52
N HIS A 287 -26.88 0.93 27.92
CA HIS A 287 -28.15 1.57 27.69
C HIS A 287 -28.39 1.85 26.18
N ALA A 288 -27.44 2.47 25.50
CA ALA A 288 -27.52 2.76 24.07
C ALA A 288 -27.72 1.48 23.24
N TRP A 289 -27.00 0.41 23.59
CA TRP A 289 -27.10 -0.89 22.94
C TRP A 289 -28.47 -1.58 23.15
N ARG A 290 -29.04 -1.54 24.36
CA ARG A 290 -30.31 -2.17 24.66
C ARG A 290 -31.49 -1.52 23.97
N ILE A 291 -31.54 -0.19 23.86
CA ILE A 291 -32.62 0.53 23.18
C ILE A 291 -32.74 0.08 21.73
N ARG A 292 -31.66 -0.25 21.08
CA ARG A 292 -31.64 -0.66 19.67
C ARG A 292 -32.10 -2.10 19.45
N ARG A 293 -31.87 -3.01 20.42
CA ARG A 293 -32.32 -4.42 20.34
C ARG A 293 -33.86 -4.59 20.43
N LEU A 294 -34.56 -3.54 20.83
CA LEU A 294 -36.02 -3.54 21.02
C LEU A 294 -36.79 -2.89 19.85
N ARG A 295 -36.07 -2.41 18.83
CA ARG A 295 -36.62 -1.90 17.58
C ARG A 295 -36.27 -2.81 16.42
#